data_ce2be325e2f7dde6c08b94524a1c1b84
#
_entry.id   ce2be325e2f7dde6c08b94524a1c1b84
#
_cell.length_a   1.000
_cell.length_b   1.000
_cell.length_c   1.000
_cell.angle_alpha   90.00
_cell.angle_beta   90.00
_cell.angle_gamma   90.00
#
_symmetry.space_group_name_H-M   'P 1'
#
loop_
_entity.id
_entity.type
_entity.pdbx_description
1 polymer ?
#
loop_
_entity_poly.entity_id
_entity_poly.type
_entity_poly.pdbx_seq_one_letter_code
_entity_poly.pdbx_strand_id
1 'polypeptide(L)'
;MATPKILVFAGSARSASFNKKLAAAAAGMAREAGAEVTLLDLADHRLQMYDGDVEGGSGVPEDARALRKIFLAHDGMIIASPEYNSSIAPLLKNTLDWISRPDGDDAMVAAYRGKVAGIMSASPGARRPARPRASTLDPR
;
A
#
# COMPACT_ATOMS: atom_id res chain seq x y z
N MET A 1 14.09 -21.18 8.43
CA MET A 1 13.06 -20.11 8.45
C MET A 1 12.42 -20.02 7.07
N ALA A 2 11.13 -19.72 7.02
CA ALA A 2 10.48 -19.53 5.74
C ALA A 2 10.98 -18.25 5.05
N THR A 3 11.08 -18.24 3.72
CA THR A 3 11.41 -17.06 2.93
C THR A 3 10.31 -16.01 3.09
N PRO A 4 10.62 -14.77 3.53
CA PRO A 4 9.62 -13.74 3.71
C PRO A 4 9.02 -13.30 2.38
N LYS A 5 7.71 -13.15 2.34
CA LYS A 5 6.96 -12.64 1.19
C LYS A 5 6.71 -11.15 1.36
N ILE A 6 7.29 -10.36 0.47
CA ILE A 6 7.24 -8.90 0.55
C ILE A 6 6.47 -8.33 -0.63
N LEU A 7 5.43 -7.55 -0.32
CA LEU A 7 4.67 -6.78 -1.30
C LEU A 7 5.34 -5.41 -1.48
N VAL A 8 5.66 -5.05 -2.71
CA VAL A 8 6.28 -3.76 -3.03
C VAL A 8 5.39 -3.01 -4.01
N PHE A 9 5.05 -1.77 -3.71
CA PHE A 9 4.22 -0.95 -4.60
C PHE A 9 4.44 0.55 -4.39
N ALA A 10 4.00 1.33 -5.39
CA ALA A 10 4.00 2.78 -5.31
C ALA A 10 2.59 3.32 -5.08
N GLY A 11 2.47 4.36 -4.27
CA GLY A 11 1.24 5.15 -4.09
C GLY A 11 0.94 6.10 -5.26
N SER A 12 1.28 5.71 -6.49
CA SER A 12 1.13 6.51 -7.70
C SER A 12 0.76 5.64 -8.90
N ALA A 13 -0.24 6.06 -9.67
CA ALA A 13 -0.64 5.42 -10.92
C ALA A 13 0.02 6.05 -12.17
N ARG A 14 0.80 7.14 -12.03
CA ARG A 14 1.44 7.81 -13.17
C ARG A 14 2.46 6.88 -13.84
N SER A 15 2.46 6.81 -15.17
CA SER A 15 3.40 5.99 -15.94
C SER A 15 4.87 6.37 -15.69
N ALA A 16 5.18 7.67 -15.60
CA ALA A 16 6.53 8.19 -15.36
C ALA A 16 6.79 8.51 -13.87
N SER A 17 6.14 7.82 -12.95
CA SER A 17 6.29 8.09 -11.51
C SER A 17 7.69 7.75 -10.99
N PHE A 18 8.34 8.72 -10.32
CA PHE A 18 9.59 8.47 -9.60
C PHE A 18 9.41 7.42 -8.49
N ASN A 19 8.25 7.40 -7.85
CA ASN A 19 7.94 6.42 -6.80
C ASN A 19 7.76 5.01 -7.36
N LYS A 20 7.24 4.84 -8.59
CA LYS A 20 7.26 3.53 -9.26
C LYS A 20 8.67 3.04 -9.54
N LYS A 21 9.57 3.93 -9.98
CA LYS A 21 11.00 3.60 -10.17
C LYS A 21 11.66 3.22 -8.85
N LEU A 22 11.37 3.96 -7.79
CA LEU A 22 11.88 3.67 -6.45
C LEU A 22 11.37 2.32 -5.94
N ALA A 23 10.08 2.02 -6.11
CA ALA A 23 9.49 0.73 -5.76
C ALA A 23 10.16 -0.43 -6.52
N ALA A 24 10.39 -0.27 -7.83
CA ALA A 24 11.08 -1.28 -8.63
C ALA A 24 12.52 -1.54 -8.16
N ALA A 25 13.26 -0.49 -7.82
CA ALA A 25 14.60 -0.61 -7.26
C ALA A 25 14.57 -1.34 -5.90
N ALA A 26 13.66 -0.96 -5.01
CA ALA A 26 13.49 -1.62 -3.71
C ALA A 26 13.09 -3.09 -3.85
N ALA A 27 12.26 -3.43 -4.83
CA ALA A 27 11.90 -4.82 -5.14
C ALA A 27 13.12 -5.65 -5.57
N GLY A 28 14.02 -5.07 -6.38
CA GLY A 28 15.29 -5.70 -6.75
C GLY A 28 16.15 -5.99 -5.52
N MET A 29 16.38 -4.98 -4.68
CA MET A 29 17.18 -5.11 -3.46
C MET A 29 16.59 -6.13 -2.47
N ALA A 30 15.27 -6.17 -2.33
CA ALA A 30 14.61 -7.14 -1.45
C ALA A 30 14.78 -8.58 -1.96
N ARG A 31 14.75 -8.82 -3.28
CA ARG A 31 15.06 -10.13 -3.87
C ARG A 31 16.51 -10.53 -3.64
N GLU A 32 17.45 -9.61 -3.82
CA GLU A 32 18.89 -9.84 -3.56
C GLU A 32 19.11 -10.16 -2.07
N ALA A 33 18.30 -9.61 -1.18
CA ALA A 33 18.32 -9.93 0.25
C ALA A 33 17.62 -11.27 0.60
N GLY A 34 17.11 -12.00 -0.38
CA GLY A 34 16.52 -13.34 -0.21
C GLY A 34 15.01 -13.37 0.04
N ALA A 35 14.29 -12.27 -0.20
CA ALA A 35 12.84 -12.27 -0.08
C ALA A 35 12.15 -12.74 -1.38
N GLU A 36 10.99 -13.38 -1.24
CA GLU A 36 10.02 -13.55 -2.32
C GLU A 36 9.26 -12.23 -2.49
N VAL A 37 9.34 -11.60 -3.67
CA VAL A 37 8.84 -10.25 -3.87
C VAL A 37 7.79 -10.18 -4.97
N THR A 38 6.63 -9.63 -4.63
CA THR A 38 5.61 -9.20 -5.58
C THR A 38 5.71 -7.69 -5.77
N LEU A 39 5.93 -7.25 -7.00
CA LEU A 39 5.85 -5.83 -7.39
C LEU A 39 4.45 -5.56 -7.96
N LEU A 40 3.67 -4.75 -7.27
CA LEU A 40 2.29 -4.41 -7.61
C LEU A 40 2.21 -3.02 -8.24
N ASP A 41 1.45 -2.86 -9.32
CA ASP A 41 1.08 -1.56 -9.87
C ASP A 41 -0.39 -1.24 -9.54
N LEU A 42 -0.62 -0.19 -8.76
CA LEU A 42 -1.97 0.27 -8.43
C LEU A 42 -2.75 0.83 -9.64
N ALA A 43 -2.08 1.09 -10.77
CA ALA A 43 -2.75 1.48 -12.01
C ALA A 43 -3.64 0.37 -12.60
N ASP A 44 -3.32 -0.88 -12.27
CA ASP A 44 -4.06 -2.06 -12.75
C ASP A 44 -5.36 -2.30 -11.95
N HIS A 45 -5.54 -1.58 -10.84
CA HIS A 45 -6.69 -1.71 -9.94
C HIS A 45 -7.40 -0.37 -9.77
N ARG A 46 -8.54 -0.22 -10.42
CA ARG A 46 -9.30 1.03 -10.42
C ARG A 46 -10.34 1.04 -9.31
N LEU A 47 -9.94 1.52 -8.15
CA LEU A 47 -10.85 1.71 -7.03
C LEU A 47 -11.56 3.07 -7.13
N GLN A 48 -12.90 3.06 -7.04
CA GLN A 48 -13.63 4.28 -6.79
C GLN A 48 -13.24 4.88 -5.44
N MET A 49 -13.50 6.16 -5.24
CA MET A 49 -13.29 6.76 -3.92
C MET A 49 -14.12 6.01 -2.87
N TYR A 50 -13.51 5.73 -1.72
CA TYR A 50 -14.22 5.06 -0.64
C TYR A 50 -15.46 5.84 -0.24
N ASP A 51 -16.57 5.12 -0.15
CA ASP A 51 -17.87 5.64 0.26
C ASP A 51 -18.59 4.55 1.07
N GLY A 52 -18.98 4.90 2.29
CA GLY A 52 -19.67 3.98 3.18
C GLY A 52 -21.04 3.53 2.69
N ASP A 53 -21.75 4.37 1.90
CA ASP A 53 -23.03 4.00 1.31
C ASP A 53 -22.86 2.97 0.19
N VAL A 54 -21.77 3.06 -0.57
CA VAL A 54 -21.40 2.04 -1.56
C VAL A 54 -21.09 0.72 -0.88
N GLU A 55 -20.26 0.75 0.18
CA GLU A 55 -19.94 -0.45 0.95
C GLU A 55 -21.21 -1.10 1.53
N GLY A 56 -22.09 -0.29 2.13
CA GLY A 56 -23.34 -0.76 2.74
C GLY A 56 -24.37 -1.29 1.73
N GLY A 57 -24.37 -0.76 0.50
CA GLY A 57 -25.29 -1.16 -0.56
C GLY A 57 -24.79 -2.30 -1.42
N SER A 58 -23.61 -2.12 -2.04
CA SER A 58 -23.03 -3.04 -3.02
C SER A 58 -21.93 -3.93 -2.44
N GLY A 59 -21.49 -3.67 -1.22
CA GLY A 59 -20.35 -4.34 -0.59
C GLY A 59 -19.00 -3.80 -1.06
N VAL A 60 -17.94 -4.50 -0.67
CA VAL A 60 -16.57 -4.16 -1.07
C VAL A 60 -16.39 -4.46 -2.57
N PRO A 61 -15.87 -3.50 -3.36
CA PRO A 61 -15.65 -3.69 -4.79
C PRO A 61 -14.72 -4.88 -5.09
N GLU A 62 -14.91 -5.53 -6.24
CA GLU A 62 -14.12 -6.71 -6.65
C GLU A 62 -12.62 -6.41 -6.70
N ASP A 63 -12.22 -5.27 -7.27
CA ASP A 63 -10.81 -4.86 -7.31
C ASP A 63 -10.22 -4.68 -5.91
N ALA A 64 -10.99 -4.18 -4.95
CA ALA A 64 -10.56 -4.06 -3.56
C ALA A 64 -10.39 -5.43 -2.89
N ARG A 65 -11.28 -6.39 -3.19
CA ARG A 65 -11.15 -7.78 -2.73
C ARG A 65 -9.92 -8.46 -3.32
N ALA A 66 -9.66 -8.24 -4.61
CA ALA A 66 -8.47 -8.77 -5.29
C ALA A 66 -7.19 -8.23 -4.64
N LEU A 67 -7.11 -6.92 -4.44
CA LEU A 67 -5.98 -6.28 -3.73
C LEU A 67 -5.83 -6.80 -2.30
N ARG A 68 -6.94 -6.92 -1.56
CA ARG A 68 -6.92 -7.44 -0.20
C ARG A 68 -6.31 -8.85 -0.14
N LYS A 69 -6.65 -9.74 -1.07
CA LYS A 69 -6.06 -11.09 -1.17
C LYS A 69 -4.55 -11.02 -1.36
N ILE A 70 -4.07 -10.11 -2.22
CA ILE A 70 -2.64 -9.88 -2.42
C ILE A 70 -1.99 -9.45 -1.10
N PHE A 71 -2.56 -8.47 -0.39
CA PHE A 71 -2.01 -8.00 0.89
C PHE A 71 -1.99 -9.12 1.95
N LEU A 72 -3.05 -9.92 2.04
CA LEU A 72 -3.12 -11.05 2.99
C LEU A 72 -2.04 -12.10 2.73
N ALA A 73 -1.66 -12.32 1.48
CA ALA A 73 -0.70 -13.34 1.08
C ALA A 73 0.77 -12.99 1.39
N HIS A 74 1.06 -11.78 1.89
CA HIS A 74 2.42 -11.30 2.15
C HIS A 74 2.67 -11.07 3.64
N ASP A 75 3.92 -11.19 4.06
CA ASP A 75 4.36 -11.02 5.45
C ASP A 75 4.69 -9.56 5.80
N GLY A 76 5.06 -8.79 4.80
CA GLY A 76 5.40 -7.38 4.96
C GLY A 76 5.23 -6.61 3.65
N MET A 77 5.44 -5.29 3.71
CA MET A 77 5.31 -4.44 2.55
C MET A 77 6.34 -3.32 2.49
N ILE A 78 6.69 -2.88 1.28
CA ILE A 78 7.47 -1.69 1.00
C ILE A 78 6.62 -0.76 0.14
N ILE A 79 6.41 0.46 0.61
CA ILE A 79 5.52 1.44 0.00
C ILE A 79 6.33 2.67 -0.41
N ALA A 80 6.40 2.95 -1.71
CA ALA A 80 6.98 4.18 -2.22
C ALA A 80 5.84 5.17 -2.56
N SER A 81 5.65 6.20 -1.74
CA SER A 81 4.54 7.14 -1.92
C SER A 81 5.03 8.55 -2.23
N PRO A 82 4.45 9.21 -3.24
CA PRO A 82 4.61 10.65 -3.36
C PRO A 82 3.98 11.37 -2.16
N GLU A 83 4.47 12.56 -1.91
CA GLU A 83 3.89 13.48 -0.93
C GLU A 83 3.06 14.52 -1.69
N TYR A 84 1.83 14.74 -1.25
CA TYR A 84 0.97 15.83 -1.70
C TYR A 84 0.50 16.65 -0.50
N ASN A 85 0.85 17.96 -0.49
CA ASN A 85 0.47 18.88 0.58
C ASN A 85 0.83 18.38 1.99
N SER A 86 2.05 17.87 2.13
CA SER A 86 2.60 17.32 3.40
C SER A 86 1.87 16.07 3.91
N SER A 87 1.20 15.34 3.03
CA SER A 87 0.48 14.10 3.38
C SER A 87 0.72 13.01 2.36
N ILE A 88 0.17 11.83 2.60
CA ILE A 88 0.21 10.69 1.67
C ILE A 88 -0.63 10.96 0.43
N ALA A 89 -0.31 10.28 -0.66
CA ALA A 89 -1.07 10.41 -1.90
C ALA A 89 -2.52 9.92 -1.73
N PRO A 90 -3.52 10.62 -2.32
CA PRO A 90 -4.93 10.21 -2.24
C PRO A 90 -5.16 8.78 -2.73
N LEU A 91 -4.50 8.38 -3.81
CA LEU A 91 -4.57 7.01 -4.33
C LEU A 91 -4.15 5.99 -3.28
N LEU A 92 -3.03 6.23 -2.58
CA LEU A 92 -2.56 5.33 -1.53
C LEU A 92 -3.57 5.28 -0.38
N LYS A 93 -4.03 6.44 0.10
CA LYS A 93 -5.00 6.49 1.19
C LYS A 93 -6.28 5.74 0.85
N ASN A 94 -6.86 5.98 -0.33
CA ASN A 94 -8.06 5.30 -0.80
C ASN A 94 -7.88 3.79 -0.92
N THR A 95 -6.74 3.36 -1.46
CA THR A 95 -6.40 1.92 -1.55
C THR A 95 -6.34 1.28 -0.17
N LEU A 96 -5.65 1.90 0.78
CA LEU A 96 -5.54 1.38 2.13
C LEU A 96 -6.89 1.35 2.86
N ASP A 97 -7.74 2.35 2.64
CA ASP A 97 -9.08 2.39 3.24
C ASP A 97 -9.94 1.22 2.73
N TRP A 98 -10.01 1.00 1.44
CA TRP A 98 -10.76 -0.15 0.88
C TRP A 98 -10.22 -1.50 1.36
N ILE A 99 -8.90 -1.68 1.38
CA ILE A 99 -8.28 -2.95 1.81
C ILE A 99 -8.49 -3.19 3.32
N SER A 100 -8.67 -2.14 4.12
CA SER A 100 -8.94 -2.26 5.55
C SER A 100 -10.30 -2.88 5.87
N ARG A 101 -11.22 -2.86 4.91
CA ARG A 101 -12.60 -3.31 5.14
C ARG A 101 -12.67 -4.83 5.27
N PRO A 102 -13.55 -5.36 6.13
CA PRO A 102 -13.75 -6.80 6.23
C PRO A 102 -14.36 -7.34 4.93
N ASP A 103 -14.06 -8.59 4.61
CA ASP A 103 -14.67 -9.34 3.53
C ASP A 103 -15.09 -10.70 4.07
N GLY A 104 -16.39 -10.96 4.10
CA GLY A 104 -16.94 -12.12 4.77
C GLY A 104 -16.69 -12.10 6.30
N ASP A 105 -16.15 -13.19 6.82
CA ASP A 105 -15.87 -13.36 8.26
C ASP A 105 -14.52 -12.79 8.70
N ASP A 106 -13.77 -12.16 7.79
CA ASP A 106 -12.48 -11.57 8.11
C ASP A 106 -12.61 -10.38 9.05
N ALA A 107 -11.67 -10.25 9.98
CA ALA A 107 -11.60 -9.08 10.84
C ALA A 107 -11.22 -7.82 10.04
N MET A 108 -11.73 -6.67 10.48
CA MET A 108 -11.25 -5.37 10.00
C MET A 108 -9.74 -5.29 10.15
N VAL A 109 -9.06 -4.65 9.18
CA VAL A 109 -7.60 -4.49 9.10
C VAL A 109 -6.78 -5.80 9.11
N ALA A 110 -7.40 -6.97 8.90
CA ALA A 110 -6.70 -8.25 8.84
C ALA A 110 -5.54 -8.23 7.83
N ALA A 111 -5.68 -7.50 6.72
CA ALA A 111 -4.65 -7.36 5.69
C ALA A 111 -3.36 -6.67 6.18
N TYR A 112 -3.39 -5.99 7.32
CA TYR A 112 -2.25 -5.23 7.88
C TYR A 112 -1.72 -5.83 9.19
N ARG A 113 -2.54 -6.60 9.88
CA ARG A 113 -2.20 -7.12 11.21
C ARG A 113 -0.96 -8.00 11.18
N GLY A 114 -0.01 -7.70 12.08
CA GLY A 114 1.22 -8.48 12.22
C GLY A 114 2.26 -8.23 11.13
N LYS A 115 2.07 -7.25 10.23
CA LYS A 115 2.97 -6.97 9.13
C LYS A 115 3.85 -5.75 9.42
N VAL A 116 5.07 -5.79 8.89
CA VAL A 116 5.99 -4.65 8.89
C VAL A 116 5.84 -3.89 7.58
N ALA A 117 5.78 -2.55 7.64
CA ALA A 117 5.77 -1.69 6.47
C ALA A 117 7.00 -0.77 6.45
N GLY A 118 7.79 -0.87 5.39
CA GLY A 118 8.82 0.10 5.03
C GLY A 118 8.22 1.20 4.15
N ILE A 119 8.45 2.47 4.50
CA ILE A 119 7.91 3.61 3.74
C ILE A 119 9.06 4.43 3.18
N MET A 120 8.96 4.78 1.89
CA MET A 120 9.94 5.58 1.19
C MET A 120 9.25 6.58 0.25
N SER A 121 9.96 7.61 -0.17
CA SER A 121 9.46 8.62 -1.09
C SER A 121 10.56 9.16 -1.97
N ALA A 122 10.23 9.47 -3.22
CA ALA A 122 11.08 10.17 -4.16
C ALA A 122 10.37 11.40 -4.70
N SER A 123 11.09 12.53 -4.77
CA SER A 123 10.61 13.77 -5.34
C SER A 123 11.69 14.41 -6.23
N PRO A 124 11.33 14.99 -7.37
CA PRO A 124 12.29 15.73 -8.21
C PRO A 124 12.65 17.10 -7.64
N GLY A 125 11.94 17.58 -6.61
CA GLY A 125 12.14 18.90 -6.02
C GLY A 125 13.27 18.96 -5.01
N ALA A 126 13.83 20.16 -4.78
CA ALA A 126 14.85 20.43 -3.76
C ALA A 126 14.32 20.36 -2.30
N ARG A 127 13.01 20.25 -2.10
CA ARG A 127 12.41 20.12 -0.78
C ARG A 127 12.51 18.68 -0.32
N ARG A 128 13.11 18.47 0.84
CA ARG A 128 13.06 17.17 1.51
C ARG A 128 11.60 16.83 1.78
N PRO A 129 11.12 15.62 1.42
CA PRO A 129 9.81 15.15 1.87
C PRO A 129 9.74 15.30 3.39
N ALA A 130 8.61 15.80 3.91
CA ALA A 130 8.41 15.80 5.35
C ALA A 130 8.48 14.32 5.82
N ARG A 131 9.31 14.08 6.84
CA ARG A 131 9.34 12.74 7.45
C ARG A 131 7.92 12.40 7.89
N PRO A 132 7.36 11.25 7.50
CA PRO A 132 6.09 10.83 8.07
C PRO A 132 6.27 10.80 9.58
N ARG A 133 5.52 11.64 10.30
CA ARG A 133 5.43 11.49 11.75
C ARG A 133 4.81 10.13 11.98
N ALA A 134 5.53 9.24 12.63
CA ALA A 134 4.93 8.05 13.20
C ALA A 134 3.78 8.52 14.08
N SER A 135 2.55 8.35 13.62
CA SER A 135 1.41 8.49 14.49
C SER A 135 1.46 7.27 15.40
N THR A 136 1.98 7.45 16.60
CA THR A 136 1.71 6.52 17.69
C THR A 136 0.20 6.55 17.89
N LEU A 137 -0.48 5.53 17.37
CA LEU A 137 -1.85 5.25 17.78
C LEU A 137 -1.75 4.90 19.27
N ASP A 138 -2.14 5.86 20.12
CA ASP A 138 -2.34 5.64 21.55
C ASP A 138 -3.48 4.60 21.71
N PRO A 139 -3.23 3.41 22.23
CA PRO A 139 -4.27 2.40 22.45
C PRO A 139 -5.06 2.79 23.69
N ARG A 140 -6.12 3.57 23.53
CA ARG A 140 -7.17 3.71 24.55
C ARG A 140 -8.42 3.00 24.09
#